data_bdb78f4329a6f7d43c075f2e26149e61
#
_entry.id   bdb78f4329a6f7d43c075f2e26149e61
#
_cell.length_a   1.000
_cell.length_b   1.000
_cell.length_c   1.000
_cell.angle_alpha   90.00
_cell.angle_beta   90.00
_cell.angle_gamma   90.00
#
_symmetry.space_group_name_H-M   'P 1'
#
loop_
_entity.id
_entity.type
_entity.pdbx_description
1 polymer ?
#
loop_
_entity_poly.entity_id
_entity_poly.type
_entity_poly.pdbx_seq_one_letter_code
_entity_poly.pdbx_strand_id
1 'polypeptide(L)'
;MSNLVCHPLKPIYDKNSKILILGTFPSVKSRAADIYYGNPQNRFWKVLSIVLNLPFPQTREDKIKFLSDNHIAVWDVIASCIIDNSDDSSIKNPVPNDFSIIFNSANISQVFTTGKKATELYARFTGNQSVYLPSSSGANCAVSMQKLIDSYSIIKKYLF
;
A
#
# COMPACT_ATOMS: atom_id res chain seq x y z
N MET A 1 -4.63 -0.33 -26.10
CA MET A 1 -3.17 -0.43 -26.22
C MET A 1 -2.55 -0.10 -24.86
N SER A 2 -1.68 -0.97 -24.39
CA SER A 2 -1.02 -0.77 -23.10
C SER A 2 0.17 0.16 -23.26
N ASN A 3 0.30 1.14 -22.37
CA ASN A 3 1.38 2.11 -22.36
C ASN A 3 2.24 1.98 -21.10
N LEU A 4 3.48 2.44 -21.20
CA LEU A 4 4.35 2.60 -20.05
C LEU A 4 3.77 3.66 -19.12
N VAL A 5 3.61 3.33 -17.84
CA VAL A 5 3.11 4.24 -16.82
C VAL A 5 4.15 4.34 -15.72
N CYS A 6 4.51 5.57 -15.37
CA CYS A 6 5.39 5.86 -14.24
C CYS A 6 4.56 6.17 -13.01
N HIS A 7 5.05 5.74 -11.85
CA HIS A 7 4.39 5.96 -10.57
C HIS A 7 4.40 7.45 -10.23
N PRO A 8 3.23 8.12 -10.17
CA PRO A 8 3.19 9.56 -9.96
C PRO A 8 3.15 9.98 -8.50
N LEU A 9 2.90 9.04 -7.58
CA LEU A 9 2.72 9.35 -6.17
C LEU A 9 4.05 9.27 -5.43
N LYS A 10 4.27 10.22 -4.52
CA LYS A 10 5.43 10.18 -3.63
C LYS A 10 5.17 9.19 -2.48
N PRO A 11 6.20 8.52 -1.95
CA PRO A 11 6.02 7.69 -0.77
C PRO A 11 5.60 8.55 0.42
N ILE A 12 4.75 7.99 1.27
CA ILE A 12 4.35 8.63 2.52
C ILE A 12 5.16 7.97 3.63
N TYR A 13 6.03 8.74 4.26
CA TYR A 13 6.86 8.26 5.37
C TYR A 13 7.48 9.43 6.10
N ASP A 14 7.97 9.20 7.30
CA ASP A 14 8.83 10.12 8.03
C ASP A 14 9.83 9.33 8.89
N LYS A 15 10.68 10.05 9.61
CA LYS A 15 11.71 9.41 10.46
C LYS A 15 11.12 8.55 11.58
N ASN A 16 9.86 8.73 11.91
CA ASN A 16 9.18 8.01 12.97
C ASN A 16 8.35 6.82 12.46
N SER A 17 8.35 6.56 11.17
CA SER A 17 7.65 5.42 10.60
C SER A 17 8.20 4.11 11.18
N LYS A 18 7.31 3.21 11.59
CA LYS A 18 7.67 1.92 12.19
C LYS A 18 7.40 0.74 11.30
N ILE A 19 6.40 0.85 10.43
CA ILE A 19 6.05 -0.18 9.45
C ILE A 19 5.94 0.44 8.07
N LEU A 20 6.11 -0.39 7.04
CA LEU A 20 5.91 0.00 5.64
C LEU A 20 4.87 -0.92 5.02
N ILE A 21 3.82 -0.35 4.47
CA ILE A 21 2.79 -1.09 3.73
C ILE A 21 2.97 -0.79 2.25
N LEU A 22 3.18 -1.84 1.46
CA LEU A 22 3.42 -1.74 0.02
C LEU A 22 2.25 -2.36 -0.75
N GLY A 23 1.67 -1.57 -1.65
CA GLY A 23 0.81 -2.10 -2.70
C GLY A 23 1.61 -2.46 -3.95
N THR A 24 0.92 -2.82 -5.02
CA THR A 24 1.57 -3.18 -6.29
C THR A 24 1.89 -1.93 -7.11
N PHE A 25 0.85 -1.22 -7.53
CA PHE A 25 0.90 -0.01 -8.35
C PHE A 25 -0.40 0.76 -8.16
N PRO A 26 -0.39 2.10 -8.16
CA PRO A 26 -1.61 2.85 -7.89
C PRO A 26 -2.64 2.66 -9.00
N SER A 27 -3.90 2.50 -8.63
CA SER A 27 -5.02 2.42 -9.56
C SER A 27 -5.17 3.72 -10.35
N VAL A 28 -5.94 3.69 -11.45
CA VAL A 28 -6.26 4.90 -12.22
C VAL A 28 -6.89 5.96 -11.31
N LYS A 29 -7.82 5.57 -10.44
CA LYS A 29 -8.48 6.50 -9.51
C LYS A 29 -7.54 7.04 -8.45
N SER A 30 -6.59 6.23 -7.96
CA SER A 30 -5.57 6.69 -7.02
C SER A 30 -4.65 7.73 -7.65
N ARG A 31 -4.25 7.50 -8.90
CA ARG A 31 -3.42 8.45 -9.64
C ARG A 31 -4.14 9.78 -9.87
N ALA A 32 -5.43 9.72 -10.18
CA ALA A 32 -6.25 10.92 -10.35
C ALA A 32 -6.48 11.68 -9.04
N ALA A 33 -6.64 10.96 -7.93
CA ALA A 33 -6.87 11.54 -6.61
C ALA A 33 -5.59 11.95 -5.90
N ASP A 34 -4.42 11.57 -6.42
CA ASP A 34 -3.10 11.83 -5.83
C ASP A 34 -2.98 11.29 -4.40
N ILE A 35 -3.55 10.10 -4.15
CA ILE A 35 -3.47 9.42 -2.86
C ILE A 35 -3.58 7.90 -3.04
N TYR A 36 -2.82 7.15 -2.23
CA TYR A 36 -2.87 5.69 -2.21
C TYR A 36 -4.26 5.21 -1.81
N TYR A 37 -4.69 4.12 -2.44
CA TYR A 37 -5.99 3.52 -2.18
C TYR A 37 -7.12 4.54 -2.33
N GLY A 38 -7.00 5.42 -3.33
CA GLY A 38 -7.92 6.54 -3.55
C GLY A 38 -9.22 6.18 -4.24
N ASN A 39 -9.36 4.95 -4.75
CA ASN A 39 -10.63 4.47 -5.28
C ASN A 39 -11.65 4.39 -4.13
N PRO A 40 -12.83 5.06 -4.24
CA PRO A 40 -13.83 5.04 -3.16
C PRO A 40 -14.30 3.65 -2.76
N GLN A 41 -14.17 2.66 -3.65
CA GLN A 41 -14.51 1.27 -3.34
C GLN A 41 -13.39 0.49 -2.67
N ASN A 42 -12.20 1.07 -2.55
CA ASN A 42 -11.11 0.43 -1.84
C ASN A 42 -11.34 0.55 -0.34
N ARG A 43 -11.17 -0.57 0.37
CA ARG A 43 -11.47 -0.68 1.80
C ARG A 43 -10.30 -0.34 2.72
N PHE A 44 -9.14 0.03 2.16
CA PHE A 44 -7.90 0.22 2.92
C PHE A 44 -8.06 1.19 4.10
N TRP A 45 -8.54 2.41 3.82
CA TRP A 45 -8.68 3.45 4.84
C TRP A 45 -9.69 3.08 5.91
N LYS A 46 -10.79 2.45 5.50
CA LYS A 46 -11.81 1.99 6.44
C LYS A 46 -11.28 0.86 7.33
N VAL A 47 -10.57 -0.10 6.75
CA VAL A 47 -9.97 -1.19 7.51
C VAL A 47 -8.97 -0.65 8.53
N LEU A 48 -8.07 0.25 8.13
CA LEU A 48 -7.10 0.83 9.06
C LEU A 48 -7.77 1.62 10.17
N SER A 49 -8.81 2.40 9.85
CA SER A 49 -9.52 3.18 10.86
C SER A 49 -10.17 2.27 11.92
N ILE A 50 -10.74 1.14 11.49
CA ILE A 50 -11.35 0.17 12.40
C ILE A 50 -10.27 -0.54 13.22
N VAL A 51 -9.20 -1.03 12.57
CA VAL A 51 -8.10 -1.73 13.25
C VAL A 51 -7.48 -0.86 14.33
N LEU A 52 -7.27 0.42 14.05
CA LEU A 52 -6.64 1.36 14.98
C LEU A 52 -7.64 2.07 15.90
N ASN A 53 -8.94 1.81 15.71
CA ASN A 53 -10.02 2.46 16.48
C ASN A 53 -9.94 3.98 16.40
N LEU A 54 -9.84 4.50 15.18
CA LEU A 54 -9.71 5.93 14.90
C LEU A 54 -10.80 6.37 13.90
N PRO A 55 -11.14 7.68 13.89
CA PRO A 55 -12.07 8.21 12.89
C PRO A 55 -11.54 7.99 11.47
N PHE A 56 -12.47 7.77 10.53
CA PHE A 56 -12.14 7.61 9.12
C PHE A 56 -11.56 8.92 8.57
N PRO A 57 -10.36 8.88 7.97
CA PRO A 57 -9.77 10.08 7.36
C PRO A 57 -10.50 10.44 6.07
N GLN A 58 -11.01 11.66 5.98
CA GLN A 58 -11.89 12.09 4.89
C GLN A 58 -11.11 12.65 3.70
N THR A 59 -10.18 13.58 3.96
CA THR A 59 -9.43 14.29 2.92
C THR A 59 -8.09 13.62 2.67
N ARG A 60 -7.43 14.03 1.57
CA ARG A 60 -6.06 13.62 1.28
C ARG A 60 -5.12 13.97 2.43
N GLU A 61 -5.23 15.20 2.93
CA GLU A 61 -4.41 15.67 4.03
C GLU A 61 -4.67 14.90 5.33
N ASP A 62 -5.93 14.58 5.60
CA ASP A 62 -6.32 13.74 6.75
C ASP A 62 -5.71 12.35 6.64
N LYS A 63 -5.67 11.78 5.44
CA LYS A 63 -5.10 10.45 5.20
C LYS A 63 -3.58 10.44 5.44
N ILE A 64 -2.90 11.46 4.95
CA ILE A 64 -1.45 11.60 5.17
C ILE A 64 -1.16 11.77 6.66
N LYS A 65 -1.91 12.63 7.34
CA LYS A 65 -1.79 12.86 8.77
C LYS A 65 -2.08 11.58 9.57
N PHE A 66 -3.12 10.83 9.18
CA PHE A 66 -3.48 9.55 9.81
C PHE A 66 -2.28 8.58 9.80
N LEU A 67 -1.61 8.46 8.66
CA LEU A 67 -0.44 7.59 8.54
C LEU A 67 0.73 8.08 9.39
N SER A 68 1.05 9.36 9.31
CA SER A 68 2.15 9.95 10.09
C SER A 68 1.92 9.82 11.60
N ASP A 69 0.72 10.15 12.07
CA ASP A 69 0.37 10.09 13.48
C ASP A 69 0.46 8.66 14.04
N ASN A 70 0.29 7.66 13.18
CA ASN A 70 0.29 6.26 13.57
C ASN A 70 1.55 5.51 13.13
N HIS A 71 2.56 6.22 12.68
CA HIS A 71 3.88 5.67 12.33
C HIS A 71 3.84 4.63 11.20
N ILE A 72 2.96 4.85 10.23
CA ILE A 72 2.78 3.96 9.08
C ILE A 72 3.33 4.64 7.84
N ALA A 73 4.28 3.99 7.16
CA ALA A 73 4.73 4.39 5.84
C ALA A 73 3.95 3.61 4.78
N VAL A 74 3.66 4.27 3.65
CA VAL A 74 2.93 3.66 2.54
C VAL A 74 3.63 3.99 1.24
N TRP A 75 3.78 2.99 0.39
CA TRP A 75 4.27 3.13 -0.98
C TRP A 75 3.75 1.96 -1.81
N ASP A 76 4.28 1.80 -3.02
CA ASP A 76 4.03 0.65 -3.88
C ASP A 76 5.35 0.02 -4.30
N VAL A 77 5.32 -1.25 -4.71
CA VAL A 77 6.52 -1.96 -5.14
C VAL A 77 7.05 -1.42 -6.46
N ILE A 78 6.17 -1.04 -7.37
CA ILE A 78 6.52 -0.74 -8.76
C ILE A 78 6.66 0.76 -8.99
N ALA A 79 7.81 1.17 -9.56
CA ALA A 79 8.08 2.54 -9.99
C ALA A 79 7.51 2.82 -11.38
N SER A 80 7.55 1.84 -12.28
CA SER A 80 6.99 1.94 -13.63
C SER A 80 6.67 0.56 -14.17
N CYS A 81 5.67 0.49 -15.03
CA CYS A 81 5.29 -0.76 -15.69
C CYS A 81 4.40 -0.47 -16.90
N ILE A 82 4.17 -1.52 -17.69
CA ILE A 82 3.12 -1.51 -18.68
C ILE A 82 1.90 -2.16 -18.04
N ILE A 83 0.78 -1.47 -18.05
CA ILE A 83 -0.44 -1.91 -17.36
C ILE A 83 -1.69 -1.47 -18.13
N ASP A 84 -2.72 -2.31 -18.10
CA ASP A 84 -4.05 -2.00 -18.63
C ASP A 84 -4.92 -1.50 -17.46
N ASN A 85 -5.22 -0.19 -17.45
CA ASN A 85 -6.03 0.46 -16.41
C ASN A 85 -5.47 0.18 -15.01
N SER A 86 -6.19 -0.60 -14.20
CA SER A 86 -5.80 -0.95 -12.83
C SER A 86 -5.63 -2.45 -12.63
N ASP A 87 -5.54 -3.22 -13.71
CA ASP A 87 -5.49 -4.68 -13.65
C ASP A 87 -4.05 -5.16 -13.36
N ASP A 88 -3.81 -5.60 -12.13
CA ASP A 88 -2.51 -6.12 -11.71
C ASP A 88 -2.04 -7.32 -12.55
N SER A 89 -2.97 -8.12 -13.08
CA SER A 89 -2.61 -9.27 -13.92
C SER A 89 -2.07 -8.86 -15.29
N SER A 90 -2.35 -7.63 -15.73
CA SER A 90 -1.86 -7.08 -17.00
C SER A 90 -0.45 -6.50 -16.91
N ILE A 91 0.14 -6.41 -15.72
CA ILE A 91 1.43 -5.76 -15.51
C ILE A 91 2.54 -6.49 -16.27
N LYS A 92 3.30 -5.72 -17.06
CA LYS A 92 4.47 -6.17 -17.81
C LYS A 92 5.64 -5.24 -17.56
N ASN A 93 6.84 -5.80 -17.59
CA ASN A 93 8.09 -5.06 -17.44
C ASN A 93 8.11 -4.15 -16.20
N PRO A 94 7.79 -4.70 -15.00
CA PRO A 94 7.79 -3.89 -13.80
C PRO A 94 9.21 -3.49 -13.41
N VAL A 95 9.38 -2.21 -13.04
CA VAL A 95 10.62 -1.67 -12.47
C VAL A 95 10.33 -1.31 -11.01
N PRO A 96 11.11 -1.82 -10.05
CA PRO A 96 10.83 -1.57 -8.64
C PRO A 96 11.19 -0.15 -8.22
N ASN A 97 10.50 0.35 -7.20
CA ASN A 97 10.91 1.55 -6.47
C ASN A 97 12.19 1.26 -5.68
N ASP A 98 12.92 2.31 -5.37
CA ASP A 98 14.09 2.23 -4.50
C ASP A 98 13.65 2.42 -3.03
N PHE A 99 13.47 1.32 -2.33
CA PHE A 99 13.00 1.34 -0.95
C PHE A 99 14.04 1.89 0.04
N SER A 100 15.29 2.02 -0.37
CA SER A 100 16.36 2.52 0.51
C SER A 100 16.08 3.93 1.01
N ILE A 101 15.34 4.75 0.27
CA ILE A 101 14.98 6.09 0.70
C ILE A 101 14.16 6.06 1.99
N ILE A 102 13.33 5.04 2.18
CA ILE A 102 12.54 4.86 3.40
C ILE A 102 13.38 4.21 4.50
N PHE A 103 14.08 3.11 4.17
CA PHE A 103 14.87 2.37 5.15
C PHE A 103 16.03 3.18 5.72
N ASN A 104 16.58 4.12 4.96
CA ASN A 104 17.63 5.02 5.45
C ASN A 104 17.10 6.16 6.31
N SER A 105 15.82 6.45 6.24
CA SER A 105 15.19 7.56 6.96
C SER A 105 14.48 7.12 8.23
N ALA A 106 13.99 5.88 8.27
CA ALA A 106 13.18 5.36 9.36
C ALA A 106 13.59 3.95 9.74
N ASN A 107 13.41 3.61 11.02
CA ASN A 107 13.69 2.27 11.52
C ASN A 107 12.45 1.37 11.34
N ILE A 108 12.27 0.87 10.12
CA ILE A 108 11.13 0.02 9.78
C ILE A 108 11.33 -1.36 10.39
N SER A 109 10.43 -1.77 11.28
CA SER A 109 10.50 -3.07 11.94
C SER A 109 9.83 -4.18 11.14
N GLN A 110 8.89 -3.85 10.25
CA GLN A 110 8.21 -4.85 9.42
C GLN A 110 7.68 -4.22 8.13
N VAL A 111 7.80 -4.98 7.04
CA VAL A 111 7.20 -4.66 5.74
C VAL A 111 5.98 -5.55 5.55
N PHE A 112 4.86 -4.93 5.15
CA PHE A 112 3.62 -5.61 4.78
C PHE A 112 3.37 -5.38 3.29
N THR A 113 2.82 -6.38 2.62
CA THR A 113 2.44 -6.26 1.21
C THR A 113 0.98 -6.60 1.04
N THR A 114 0.25 -5.75 0.33
CA THR A 114 -1.19 -5.92 0.09
C THR A 114 -1.41 -6.63 -1.24
N GLY A 115 -1.90 -7.86 -1.18
CA GLY A 115 -2.16 -8.69 -2.33
C GLY A 115 -0.99 -9.58 -2.72
N LYS A 116 -1.31 -10.62 -3.49
CA LYS A 116 -0.32 -11.63 -3.90
C LYS A 116 0.74 -11.06 -4.83
N LYS A 117 0.34 -10.18 -5.74
CA LYS A 117 1.26 -9.59 -6.73
C LYS A 117 2.33 -8.74 -6.06
N ALA A 118 1.94 -7.89 -5.11
CA ALA A 118 2.89 -7.07 -4.34
C ALA A 118 3.85 -7.95 -3.55
N THR A 119 3.34 -8.99 -2.91
CA THR A 119 4.15 -9.93 -2.11
C THR A 119 5.19 -10.64 -2.97
N GLU A 120 4.77 -11.16 -4.12
CA GLU A 120 5.66 -11.85 -5.06
C GLU A 120 6.74 -10.94 -5.61
N LEU A 121 6.35 -9.73 -6.05
CA LEU A 121 7.29 -8.79 -6.66
C LEU A 121 8.28 -8.23 -5.63
N TYR A 122 7.82 -7.95 -4.41
CA TYR A 122 8.72 -7.49 -3.36
C TYR A 122 9.81 -8.52 -3.07
N ALA A 123 9.44 -9.79 -2.90
CA ALA A 123 10.40 -10.86 -2.69
C ALA A 123 11.35 -11.03 -3.88
N ARG A 124 10.83 -10.94 -5.09
CA ARG A 124 11.60 -11.09 -6.33
C ARG A 124 12.63 -9.98 -6.50
N PHE A 125 12.25 -8.73 -6.22
CA PHE A 125 13.15 -7.59 -6.43
C PHE A 125 14.11 -7.34 -5.29
N THR A 126 13.75 -7.70 -4.06
CA THR A 126 14.58 -7.39 -2.88
C THR A 126 15.26 -8.62 -2.28
N GLY A 127 14.76 -9.81 -2.57
CA GLY A 127 15.19 -11.03 -1.89
C GLY A 127 14.69 -11.16 -0.46
N ASN A 128 13.86 -10.21 0.00
CA ASN A 128 13.36 -10.16 1.37
C ASN A 128 11.91 -10.64 1.45
N GLN A 129 11.54 -11.17 2.61
CA GLN A 129 10.17 -11.55 2.90
C GLN A 129 9.39 -10.36 3.43
N SER A 130 8.07 -10.39 3.24
CA SER A 130 7.14 -9.44 3.82
C SER A 130 5.98 -10.20 4.45
N VAL A 131 5.18 -9.52 5.29
CA VAL A 131 3.94 -10.09 5.80
C VAL A 131 2.83 -9.80 4.78
N TYR A 132 2.25 -10.86 4.24
CA TYR A 132 1.16 -10.76 3.29
C TYR A 132 -0.13 -10.30 3.97
N LEU A 133 -0.78 -9.31 3.36
CA LEU A 133 -2.13 -8.88 3.71
C LEU A 133 -3.03 -9.06 2.48
N PRO A 134 -4.26 -9.54 2.64
CA PRO A 134 -5.18 -9.63 1.50
C PRO A 134 -5.40 -8.25 0.87
N SER A 135 -5.59 -8.20 -0.44
CA SER A 135 -5.87 -6.94 -1.13
C SER A 135 -7.17 -6.32 -0.61
N SER A 136 -7.13 -5.02 -0.33
CA SER A 136 -8.29 -4.23 0.08
C SER A 136 -9.12 -3.70 -1.11
N SER A 137 -8.69 -3.99 -2.34
CA SER A 137 -9.38 -3.56 -3.55
C SER A 137 -10.84 -4.02 -3.56
N GLY A 138 -11.74 -3.17 -4.05
CA GLY A 138 -13.14 -3.54 -4.28
C GLY A 138 -13.29 -4.70 -5.26
N ALA A 139 -12.30 -4.92 -6.13
CA ALA A 139 -12.28 -6.06 -7.05
C ALA A 139 -12.05 -7.40 -6.33
N ASN A 140 -11.48 -7.39 -5.13
CA ASN A 140 -11.24 -8.58 -4.31
C ASN A 140 -12.47 -8.91 -3.46
N CYS A 141 -13.62 -9.09 -4.11
CA CYS A 141 -14.90 -9.25 -3.43
C CYS A 141 -15.08 -10.60 -2.71
N ALA A 142 -14.20 -11.56 -2.96
CA ALA A 142 -14.20 -12.83 -2.24
C ALA A 142 -13.76 -12.68 -0.77
N VAL A 143 -13.08 -11.57 -0.43
CA VAL A 143 -12.62 -11.29 0.92
C VAL A 143 -13.57 -10.30 1.59
N SER A 144 -14.19 -10.70 2.70
CA SER A 144 -15.12 -9.86 3.45
C SER A 144 -14.39 -8.74 4.19
N MET A 145 -15.15 -7.72 4.61
CA MET A 145 -14.62 -6.65 5.46
C MET A 145 -14.06 -7.22 6.77
N GLN A 146 -14.77 -8.16 7.40
CA GLN A 146 -14.31 -8.77 8.65
C GLN A 146 -13.00 -9.52 8.46
N LYS A 147 -12.85 -10.23 7.35
CA LYS A 147 -11.60 -10.94 7.04
C LYS A 147 -10.43 -9.98 6.87
N LEU A 148 -10.67 -8.84 6.22
CA LEU A 148 -9.65 -7.78 6.08
C LEU A 148 -9.27 -7.21 7.45
N ILE A 149 -10.24 -6.90 8.29
CA ILE A 149 -10.00 -6.36 9.63
C ILE A 149 -9.17 -7.35 10.44
N ASP A 150 -9.56 -8.61 10.44
CA ASP A 150 -8.83 -9.66 11.17
C ASP A 150 -7.39 -9.79 10.67
N SER A 151 -7.19 -9.78 9.35
CA SER A 151 -5.87 -9.93 8.74
C SER A 151 -4.99 -8.71 9.00
N TYR A 152 -5.53 -7.50 8.87
CA TYR A 152 -4.76 -6.26 9.02
C TYR A 152 -4.46 -5.95 10.50
N SER A 153 -5.17 -6.57 11.43
CA SER A 153 -4.93 -6.35 12.87
C SER A 153 -3.52 -6.69 13.31
N ILE A 154 -2.81 -7.52 12.55
CA ILE A 154 -1.42 -7.88 12.85
C ILE A 154 -0.49 -6.66 12.88
N ILE A 155 -0.82 -5.58 12.19
CA ILE A 155 0.03 -4.37 12.17
C ILE A 155 0.19 -3.76 13.58
N LYS A 156 -0.81 -3.91 14.44
CA LYS A 156 -0.77 -3.37 15.81
C LYS A 156 0.42 -3.91 16.62
N LYS A 157 0.81 -5.15 16.36
CA LYS A 157 1.94 -5.80 17.03
C LYS A 157 3.25 -5.03 16.82
N TYR A 158 3.37 -4.32 15.70
CA TYR A 158 4.58 -3.59 15.31
C TYR A 158 4.49 -2.09 15.57
N LEU A 159 3.30 -1.59 15.92
CA LEU A 159 3.06 -0.16 16.17
C LEU A 159 3.06 0.20 17.67
N PHE A 160 2.77 -0.77 18.52
CA PHE A 160 2.62 -0.54 19.96
C PHE A 160 3.56 -1.39 20.81
#